data_e41b5d34c00635545fe4a4842f163311
#
_entry.id   e41b5d34c00635545fe4a4842f163311
#
_cell.length_a   1.000
_cell.length_b   1.000
_cell.length_c   1.000
_cell.angle_alpha   90.00
_cell.angle_beta   90.00
_cell.angle_gamma   90.00
#
_symmetry.space_group_name_H-M   'P 1'
#
loop_
_entity.id
_entity.type
_entity.pdbx_description
1 polymer ?
#
loop_
_entity_poly.entity_id
_entity_poly.type
_entity_poly.pdbx_seq_one_letter_code
_entity_poly.pdbx_strand_id
1 'polypeptide(L)'
;MAETMGERIARLMQEKNMSQKDFAKAIDSTEASVSRYLSNAREPGPKVLVKIATVLGVTTDEIVGKEDNSNFESEFPRIKLLLARNSKLLTNQQKREIINALLSDSGEENSETF
;
A
#
# COMPACT_ATOMS: atom_id res chain seq x y z
N MET A 1 -16.26 -2.63 1.97
CA MET A 1 -16.07 -1.64 0.95
C MET A 1 -14.66 -1.17 0.95
N ALA A 2 -14.14 -0.95 -0.20
CA ALA A 2 -12.77 -0.49 -0.29
C ALA A 2 -12.68 0.99 0.05
N GLU A 3 -11.65 1.34 0.76
CA GLU A 3 -11.34 2.72 1.08
C GLU A 3 -10.87 3.43 -0.18
N THR A 4 -11.29 4.66 -0.41
CA THR A 4 -10.77 5.42 -1.55
C THR A 4 -9.39 5.92 -1.22
N MET A 5 -8.66 6.38 -2.26
CA MET A 5 -7.31 6.92 -2.05
C MET A 5 -7.36 8.11 -1.09
N GLY A 6 -8.32 9.02 -1.27
CA GLY A 6 -8.44 10.18 -0.40
C GLY A 6 -8.71 9.78 1.05
N GLU A 7 -9.58 8.81 1.25
CA GLU A 7 -9.88 8.31 2.59
C GLU A 7 -8.65 7.67 3.22
N ARG A 8 -7.90 6.95 2.43
CA ARG A 8 -6.70 6.28 2.93
C ARG A 8 -5.64 7.30 3.33
N ILE A 9 -5.45 8.32 2.50
CA ILE A 9 -4.50 9.38 2.83
C ILE A 9 -4.94 10.10 4.11
N ALA A 10 -6.23 10.39 4.24
CA ALA A 10 -6.75 11.06 5.42
C ALA A 10 -6.51 10.22 6.67
N ARG A 11 -6.73 8.92 6.58
CA ARG A 11 -6.51 8.02 7.71
C ARG A 11 -5.04 7.99 8.11
N LEU A 12 -4.15 7.92 7.13
CA LEU A 12 -2.72 7.89 7.42
C LEU A 12 -2.23 9.21 8.01
N MET A 13 -2.78 10.33 7.54
CA MET A 13 -2.46 11.63 8.13
C MET A 13 -2.90 11.68 9.59
N GLN A 14 -4.06 11.16 9.87
CA GLN A 14 -4.58 11.15 11.22
C GLN A 14 -3.71 10.28 12.13
N GLU A 15 -3.25 9.15 11.62
CA GLU A 15 -2.35 8.29 12.38
C GLU A 15 -1.05 8.98 12.72
N LYS A 16 -0.63 9.92 11.87
CA LYS A 16 0.59 10.69 12.10
C LYS A 16 0.32 12.02 12.79
N ASN A 17 -0.92 12.29 13.14
CA ASN A 17 -1.32 13.55 13.78
C ASN A 17 -0.93 14.76 12.94
N MET A 18 -1.12 14.68 11.64
CA MET A 18 -0.82 15.77 10.72
C MET A 18 -2.09 16.50 10.31
N SER A 19 -2.05 17.82 10.35
CA SER A 19 -3.13 18.64 9.81
C SER A 19 -2.96 18.77 8.30
N GLN A 20 -4.01 19.23 7.60
CA GLN A 20 -3.90 19.48 6.18
C GLN A 20 -2.82 20.51 5.87
N LYS A 21 -2.68 21.51 6.73
CA LYS A 21 -1.66 22.53 6.55
C LYS A 21 -0.26 21.93 6.67
N ASP A 22 -0.04 21.11 7.69
CA ASP A 22 1.26 20.47 7.89
C ASP A 22 1.57 19.52 6.75
N PHE A 23 0.57 18.76 6.31
CA PHE A 23 0.75 17.80 5.23
C PHE A 23 1.07 18.52 3.92
N ALA A 24 0.36 19.63 3.64
CA ALA A 24 0.61 20.42 2.45
C ALA A 24 2.06 20.92 2.41
N LYS A 25 2.55 21.38 3.53
CA LYS A 25 3.93 21.83 3.61
C LYS A 25 4.90 20.67 3.39
N ALA A 26 4.60 19.54 4.00
CA ALA A 26 5.49 18.38 3.90
C ALA A 26 5.61 17.84 2.47
N ILE A 27 4.53 17.91 1.70
CA ILE A 27 4.58 17.45 0.31
C ILE A 27 4.78 18.60 -0.69
N ASP A 28 5.12 19.79 -0.15
CA ASP A 28 5.44 20.93 -1.00
C ASP A 28 4.26 21.33 -1.87
N SER A 29 3.09 21.38 -1.30
CA SER A 29 1.86 21.67 -2.02
C SER A 29 1.02 22.68 -1.24
N THR A 30 -0.23 22.89 -1.65
CA THR A 30 -1.14 23.83 -0.99
C THR A 30 -2.22 23.06 -0.27
N GLU A 31 -2.84 23.71 0.74
CA GLU A 31 -3.97 23.08 1.43
C GLU A 31 -5.13 22.83 0.47
N ALA A 32 -5.32 23.71 -0.51
CA ALA A 32 -6.39 23.50 -1.49
C ALA A 32 -6.17 22.22 -2.28
N SER A 33 -4.92 21.97 -2.69
CA SER A 33 -4.60 20.73 -3.40
C SER A 33 -4.80 19.52 -2.52
N VAL A 34 -4.35 19.60 -1.25
CA VAL A 34 -4.52 18.50 -0.31
C VAL A 34 -6.01 18.21 -0.12
N SER A 35 -6.82 19.25 0.03
CA SER A 35 -8.26 19.08 0.18
C SER A 35 -8.86 18.33 -1.01
N ARG A 36 -8.41 18.64 -2.23
CA ARG A 36 -8.88 17.96 -3.41
C ARG A 36 -8.45 16.51 -3.46
N TYR A 37 -7.23 16.21 -3.01
CA TYR A 37 -6.77 14.82 -2.94
C TYR A 37 -7.60 14.04 -1.94
N LEU A 38 -7.89 14.62 -0.77
CA LEU A 38 -8.65 13.93 0.27
C LEU A 38 -10.10 13.69 -0.13
N SER A 39 -10.66 14.58 -0.94
CA SER A 39 -12.04 14.44 -1.40
C SER A 39 -12.15 13.63 -2.69
N ASN A 40 -11.02 13.17 -3.22
CA ASN A 40 -10.96 12.45 -4.49
C ASN A 40 -11.37 13.31 -5.68
N ALA A 41 -11.37 14.63 -5.53
CA ALA A 41 -11.66 15.54 -6.62
C ALA A 41 -10.47 15.63 -7.57
N ARG A 42 -9.29 15.29 -7.10
CA ARG A 42 -8.08 15.31 -7.92
C ARG A 42 -7.18 14.17 -7.47
N GLU A 43 -6.55 13.53 -8.45
CA GLU A 43 -5.63 12.43 -8.17
C GLU A 43 -4.20 12.96 -8.19
N PRO A 44 -3.38 12.65 -7.18
CA PRO A 44 -1.99 13.13 -7.18
C PRO A 44 -1.21 12.48 -8.32
N GLY A 45 -0.38 13.26 -8.99
CA GLY A 45 0.49 12.72 -10.01
C GLY A 45 1.62 11.90 -9.40
N PRO A 46 2.42 11.25 -10.26
CA PRO A 46 3.46 10.34 -9.74
C PRO A 46 4.45 10.99 -8.79
N LYS A 47 4.89 12.21 -9.08
CA LYS A 47 5.84 12.88 -8.21
C LYS A 47 5.25 13.21 -6.86
N VAL A 48 4.01 13.70 -6.87
CA VAL A 48 3.32 14.04 -5.63
C VAL A 48 3.03 12.78 -4.82
N LEU A 49 2.66 11.71 -5.52
CA LEU A 49 2.37 10.43 -4.88
C LEU A 49 3.59 9.91 -4.11
N VAL A 50 4.77 10.04 -4.70
CA VAL A 50 6.00 9.63 -4.01
C VAL A 50 6.24 10.47 -2.77
N LYS A 51 6.00 11.78 -2.85
CA LYS A 51 6.14 12.66 -1.69
C LYS A 51 5.16 12.28 -0.60
N ILE A 52 3.92 12.00 -0.97
CA ILE A 52 2.90 11.58 0.00
C ILE A 52 3.34 10.30 0.70
N ALA A 53 3.78 9.33 -0.08
CA ALA A 53 4.21 8.05 0.49
C ALA A 53 5.38 8.24 1.44
N THR A 54 6.35 9.05 1.05
CA THR A 54 7.52 9.30 1.86
C THR A 54 7.14 9.96 3.19
N VAL A 55 6.28 10.97 3.13
CA VAL A 55 5.87 11.69 4.32
C VAL A 55 5.06 10.80 5.26
N LEU A 56 4.22 9.95 4.70
CA LEU A 56 3.39 9.06 5.50
C LEU A 56 4.11 7.77 5.91
N GLY A 57 5.30 7.53 5.37
CA GLY A 57 6.07 6.35 5.74
C GLY A 57 5.51 5.06 5.18
N VAL A 58 4.88 5.12 4.03
CA VAL A 58 4.29 3.96 3.38
C VAL A 58 4.77 3.91 1.93
N THR A 59 4.42 2.85 1.22
CA THR A 59 4.75 2.74 -0.20
C THR A 59 3.67 3.41 -1.03
N THR A 60 3.99 3.76 -2.27
CA THR A 60 2.99 4.30 -3.19
C THR A 60 1.88 3.30 -3.45
N ASP A 61 2.22 2.01 -3.49
CA ASP A 61 1.22 0.97 -3.70
C ASP A 61 0.23 0.92 -2.55
N GLU A 62 0.67 1.16 -1.33
CA GLU A 62 -0.23 1.20 -0.19
C GLU A 62 -1.20 2.36 -0.29
N ILE A 63 -0.76 3.50 -0.82
CA ILE A 63 -1.63 4.64 -0.98
C ILE A 63 -2.64 4.40 -2.07
N VAL A 64 -2.22 3.85 -3.19
CA VAL A 64 -3.10 3.59 -4.32
C VAL A 64 -4.06 2.46 -4.01
N GLY A 65 -3.71 1.61 -3.07
CA GLY A 65 -4.56 0.48 -2.74
C GLY A 65 -4.23 -0.78 -3.50
N LYS A 66 -3.11 -0.77 -4.21
CA LYS A 66 -2.65 -1.97 -4.89
C LYS A 66 -1.66 -2.64 -3.97
N GLU A 67 -2.00 -3.81 -3.51
CA GLU A 67 -1.10 -4.55 -2.65
C GLU A 67 -0.36 -5.56 -3.47
N ASP A 68 0.88 -5.76 -3.15
CA ASP A 68 1.71 -6.69 -3.90
C ASP A 68 1.09 -8.07 -3.97
N ASN A 69 0.45 -8.49 -2.89
CA ASN A 69 -0.06 -9.85 -2.86
C ASN A 69 -1.44 -10.00 -3.48
N SER A 70 -2.12 -8.94 -3.87
CA SER A 70 -3.46 -9.09 -4.43
C SER A 70 -3.42 -9.79 -5.79
N ASN A 71 -2.42 -9.50 -6.61
CA ASN A 71 -2.28 -10.17 -7.89
C ASN A 71 -1.92 -11.63 -7.71
N PHE A 72 -1.06 -11.92 -6.75
CA PHE A 72 -0.67 -13.30 -6.49
C PHE A 72 -1.84 -14.10 -5.95
N GLU A 73 -2.69 -13.48 -5.13
CA GLU A 73 -3.86 -14.16 -4.63
C GLU A 73 -4.82 -14.55 -5.76
N SER A 74 -4.89 -13.71 -6.79
CA SER A 74 -5.71 -14.01 -7.94
C SER A 74 -5.17 -15.17 -8.74
N GLU A 75 -3.85 -15.20 -8.93
CA GLU A 75 -3.22 -16.22 -9.76
C GLU A 75 -2.89 -17.50 -9.02
N PHE A 76 -2.76 -17.41 -7.70
CA PHE A 76 -2.37 -18.56 -6.89
C PHE A 76 -3.37 -18.74 -5.75
N PRO A 77 -4.47 -19.42 -6.00
CA PRO A 77 -5.52 -19.59 -4.98
C PRO A 77 -5.04 -20.19 -3.68
N ARG A 78 -4.01 -21.03 -3.73
CA ARG A 78 -3.48 -21.62 -2.50
C ARG A 78 -2.85 -20.57 -1.61
N ILE A 79 -2.17 -19.60 -2.22
CA ILE A 79 -1.57 -18.51 -1.48
C ILE A 79 -2.66 -17.67 -0.84
N LYS A 80 -3.72 -17.39 -1.60
CA LYS A 80 -4.83 -16.64 -1.07
C LYS A 80 -5.43 -17.33 0.15
N LEU A 81 -5.61 -18.63 0.06
CA LEU A 81 -6.19 -19.39 1.15
C LEU A 81 -5.30 -19.33 2.39
N LEU A 82 -3.99 -19.50 2.22
CA LEU A 82 -3.06 -19.45 3.32
C LEU A 82 -3.02 -18.08 3.97
N LEU A 83 -2.99 -17.03 3.17
CA LEU A 83 -2.97 -15.68 3.69
C LEU A 83 -4.26 -15.35 4.42
N ALA A 84 -5.39 -15.77 3.88
CA ALA A 84 -6.66 -15.53 4.53
C ALA A 84 -6.75 -16.26 5.87
N ARG A 85 -6.27 -17.50 5.89
CA ARG A 85 -6.34 -18.31 7.10
C ARG A 85 -5.48 -17.74 8.23
N ASN A 86 -4.34 -17.17 7.86
CA ASN A 86 -3.39 -16.67 8.84
C ASN A 86 -3.35 -15.14 8.92
N SER A 87 -4.31 -14.47 8.32
CA SER A 87 -4.24 -13.02 8.20
C SER A 87 -4.20 -12.30 9.54
N LYS A 88 -4.79 -12.88 10.56
CA LYS A 88 -4.79 -12.25 11.87
C LYS A 88 -3.47 -12.43 12.60
N LEU A 89 -2.67 -13.39 12.18
CA LEU A 89 -1.41 -13.71 12.83
C LEU A 89 -0.21 -13.15 12.11
N LEU A 90 -0.39 -12.72 10.86
CA LEU A 90 0.72 -12.27 10.05
C LEU A 90 0.67 -10.77 9.82
N THR A 91 1.82 -10.13 9.93
CA THR A 91 1.94 -8.73 9.52
C THR A 91 2.01 -8.68 8.00
N ASN A 92 1.82 -7.49 7.44
CA ASN A 92 1.95 -7.32 6.00
C ASN A 92 3.35 -7.68 5.52
N GLN A 93 4.34 -7.35 6.31
CA GLN A 93 5.71 -7.71 5.95
C GLN A 93 5.89 -9.22 5.88
N GLN A 94 5.34 -9.93 6.86
CA GLN A 94 5.43 -11.38 6.88
C GLN A 94 4.72 -12.01 5.69
N LYS A 95 3.57 -11.44 5.30
CA LYS A 95 2.86 -11.93 4.13
C LYS A 95 3.69 -11.75 2.87
N ARG A 96 4.35 -10.61 2.75
CA ARG A 96 5.22 -10.37 1.59
C ARG A 96 6.39 -11.32 1.57
N GLU A 97 6.96 -11.60 2.72
CA GLU A 97 8.09 -12.52 2.80
C GLU A 97 7.69 -13.92 2.37
N ILE A 98 6.49 -14.34 2.76
CA ILE A 98 5.99 -15.64 2.36
C ILE A 98 5.82 -15.71 0.84
N ILE A 99 5.21 -14.68 0.26
CA ILE A 99 5.00 -14.65 -1.18
C ILE A 99 6.33 -14.62 -1.91
N ASN A 100 7.28 -13.83 -1.44
CA ASN A 100 8.59 -13.76 -2.07
C ASN A 100 9.32 -15.09 -2.02
N ALA A 101 9.23 -15.77 -0.89
CA ALA A 101 9.87 -17.07 -0.75
C ALA A 101 9.27 -18.08 -1.73
N LEU A 102 7.95 -18.05 -1.89
CA LEU A 102 7.30 -18.97 -2.82
C LEU A 102 7.69 -18.67 -4.25
N LEU A 103 7.79 -17.40 -4.60
CA LEU A 103 8.19 -17.02 -5.94
C LEU A 103 9.65 -17.36 -6.20
N SER A 104 10.51 -17.17 -5.21
CA SER A 104 11.92 -17.51 -5.37
C SER A 104 12.10 -19.00 -5.61
N ASP A 105 11.40 -19.79 -4.81
CA ASP A 105 11.49 -21.24 -5.01
C ASP A 105 11.01 -21.61 -6.38
N SER A 106 9.92 -21.04 -6.83
CA SER A 106 9.43 -21.34 -8.16
C SER A 106 10.43 -20.90 -9.19
N GLY A 107 11.02 -19.78 -9.02
CA GLY A 107 11.94 -19.25 -9.97
C GLY A 107 13.21 -20.06 -10.04
N GLU A 108 13.56 -20.70 -8.95
CA GLU A 108 14.72 -21.47 -9.05
C GLU A 108 14.49 -22.77 -9.36
N GLU A 109 13.57 -23.00 -9.70
CA GLU A 109 13.31 -24.15 -10.16
C GLU A 109 13.36 -24.94 -9.31
N ASN A 110 13.24 -24.64 -8.45
CA ASN A 110 13.14 -25.31 -7.56
C ASN A 110 13.41 -26.50 -7.65
N SER A 111 13.67 -26.60 -8.46
CA SER A 111 14.12 -27.71 -8.77
C SER A 111 14.81 -28.27 -7.72
N GLU A 112 15.68 -27.69 -7.22
CA GLU A 112 16.41 -28.34 -6.38
C GLU A 112 15.71 -28.58 -5.19
N THR A 113 14.71 -27.96 -4.94
CA THR A 113 14.07 -28.18 -3.74
C THR A 113 13.30 -29.41 -3.71
N PHE A 114 13.12 -30.01 -4.77
CA PHE A 114 12.42 -31.29 -4.76
C PHE A 114 13.16 -32.37 -5.50
#